data_6942b596bdef3e80ea607eca1fd64c37
#
_entry.id   6942b596bdef3e80ea607eca1fd64c37
#
_cell.length_a   1.000
_cell.length_b   1.000
_cell.length_c   1.000
_cell.angle_alpha   90.00
_cell.angle_beta   90.00
_cell.angle_gamma   90.00
#
_symmetry.space_group_name_H-M   'P 1'
#
loop_
_entity.id
_entity.type
_entity.pdbx_description
1 polymer ?
#
loop_
_entity_poly.entity_id
_entity_poly.type
_entity_poly.pdbx_seq_one_letter_code
_entity_poly.pdbx_strand_id
1 'polypeptide(L)'
;MTISPLARVALILSVILFAASLRQDAFCVSGICSDWQGWSILLFGALGHTSWFANPLLGVSWIATMFARRTPALILSLAAVALAGSFMFETSVITNEAGMANPITGLREGYWLWLASMATAAIAAFFARKVPVKL
;
A
#
# COMPACT_ATOMS: atom_id res chain seq x y z
N MET A 1 -4.58 -27.34 6.89
CA MET A 1 -5.55 -26.30 6.47
C MET A 1 -4.82 -25.20 5.77
N THR A 2 -5.37 -24.72 4.68
CA THR A 2 -4.84 -23.58 3.91
C THR A 2 -5.87 -22.46 3.87
N ILE A 3 -5.44 -21.26 3.49
CA ILE A 3 -6.38 -20.16 3.23
C ILE A 3 -7.21 -20.46 1.97
N SER A 4 -8.38 -19.84 1.87
CA SER A 4 -9.27 -20.03 0.70
C SER A 4 -8.54 -19.66 -0.60
N PRO A 5 -8.85 -20.34 -1.72
CA PRO A 5 -8.20 -20.04 -3.01
C PRO A 5 -8.34 -18.58 -3.43
N LEU A 6 -9.51 -17.99 -3.20
CA LEU A 6 -9.76 -16.58 -3.53
C LEU A 6 -8.90 -15.63 -2.70
N ALA A 7 -8.77 -15.89 -1.39
CA ALA A 7 -7.89 -15.09 -0.53
C ALA A 7 -6.42 -15.22 -0.96
N ARG A 8 -6.01 -16.40 -1.38
CA ARG A 8 -4.64 -16.65 -1.86
C ARG A 8 -4.35 -15.88 -3.14
N VAL A 9 -5.24 -15.93 -4.12
CA VAL A 9 -5.09 -15.20 -5.39
C VAL A 9 -5.06 -13.70 -5.14
N ALA A 10 -5.98 -13.18 -4.33
CA ALA A 10 -6.01 -11.77 -3.99
C ALA A 10 -4.76 -11.32 -3.22
N LEU A 11 -4.25 -12.15 -2.31
CA LEU A 11 -3.01 -11.87 -1.57
C LEU A 11 -1.80 -11.76 -2.51
N ILE A 12 -1.66 -12.73 -3.41
CA ILE A 12 -0.58 -12.73 -4.41
C ILE A 12 -0.69 -11.49 -5.31
N LEU A 13 -1.89 -11.16 -5.77
CA LEU A 13 -2.12 -9.96 -6.58
C LEU A 13 -1.77 -8.70 -5.82
N SER A 14 -2.13 -8.59 -4.54
CA SER A 14 -1.75 -7.45 -3.70
C SER A 14 -0.23 -7.26 -3.62
N VAL A 15 0.51 -8.35 -3.40
CA VAL A 15 1.98 -8.31 -3.35
C VAL A 15 2.58 -7.89 -4.70
N ILE A 16 2.05 -8.42 -5.81
CA ILE A 16 2.51 -8.06 -7.16
C ILE A 16 2.25 -6.58 -7.46
N LEU A 17 1.07 -6.08 -7.15
CA LEU A 17 0.73 -4.66 -7.33
C LEU A 17 1.63 -3.75 -6.50
N PHE A 18 1.91 -4.13 -5.26
CA PHE A 18 2.84 -3.40 -4.40
C PHE A 18 4.24 -3.37 -4.99
N ALA A 19 4.77 -4.52 -5.39
CA ALA A 19 6.09 -4.61 -6.02
C ALA A 19 6.17 -3.79 -7.32
N ALA A 20 5.13 -3.81 -8.14
CA ALA A 20 5.03 -3.01 -9.35
C ALA A 20 5.03 -1.49 -9.04
N SER A 21 4.36 -1.09 -7.98
CA SER A 21 4.31 0.32 -7.56
C SER A 21 5.69 0.89 -7.21
N LEU A 22 6.59 0.06 -6.71
CA LEU A 22 7.94 0.49 -6.32
C LEU A 22 8.81 0.90 -7.50
N ARG A 23 8.48 0.43 -8.70
CA ARG A 23 9.22 0.73 -9.94
C ARG A 23 8.67 1.94 -10.69
N GLN A 24 7.53 2.46 -10.28
CA GLN A 24 6.84 3.55 -10.96
C GLN A 24 6.99 4.86 -10.19
N ASP A 25 6.88 5.96 -10.92
CA ASP A 25 6.75 7.27 -10.29
C ASP A 25 5.42 7.35 -9.54
N ALA A 26 5.46 7.77 -8.29
CA ALA A 26 4.28 7.83 -7.44
C ALA A 26 3.51 9.14 -7.62
N PHE A 27 4.22 10.24 -7.65
CA PHE A 27 3.64 11.57 -7.83
C PHE A 27 4.66 12.53 -8.40
N CYS A 28 4.20 13.71 -8.81
CA CYS A 28 5.02 14.79 -9.32
C CYS A 28 5.06 15.94 -8.32
N VAL A 29 6.22 16.54 -8.13
CA VAL A 29 6.44 17.71 -7.29
C VAL A 29 6.99 18.82 -8.14
N SER A 30 6.34 19.98 -8.14
CA SER A 30 6.73 21.14 -8.96
C SER A 30 6.92 20.77 -10.44
N GLY A 31 6.08 19.87 -10.96
CA GLY A 31 6.13 19.38 -12.34
C GLY A 31 7.16 18.28 -12.63
N ILE A 32 7.96 17.87 -11.65
CA ILE A 32 8.98 16.82 -11.81
C ILE A 32 8.48 15.52 -11.16
N CYS A 33 8.42 14.44 -11.93
CA CYS A 33 7.93 13.13 -11.48
C CYS A 33 9.04 12.12 -11.21
N SER A 34 10.17 12.22 -11.94
CA SER A 34 11.25 11.21 -11.94
C SER A 34 11.97 11.03 -10.59
N ASP A 35 11.88 12.00 -9.68
CA ASP A 35 12.56 11.97 -8.38
C ASP A 35 11.75 11.22 -7.31
N TRP A 36 10.50 10.85 -7.61
CA TRP A 36 9.54 10.31 -6.63
C TRP A 36 9.09 8.90 -7.00
N GLN A 37 10.06 8.02 -7.18
CA GLN A 37 9.80 6.60 -7.40
C GLN A 37 9.35 5.89 -6.12
N GLY A 38 8.48 4.90 -6.26
CA GLY A 38 7.90 4.18 -5.13
C GLY A 38 8.92 3.59 -4.17
N TRP A 39 10.02 3.02 -4.67
CA TRP A 39 11.06 2.44 -3.82
C TRP A 39 11.77 3.47 -2.94
N SER A 40 12.03 4.67 -3.48
CA SER A 40 12.67 5.74 -2.70
C SER A 40 11.74 6.29 -1.61
N ILE A 41 10.46 6.40 -1.94
CA ILE A 41 9.44 6.81 -0.96
C ILE A 41 9.28 5.75 0.13
N LEU A 42 9.34 4.47 -0.22
CA LEU A 42 9.28 3.38 0.77
C LEU A 42 10.41 3.48 1.79
N LEU A 43 11.63 3.79 1.34
CA LEU A 43 12.80 3.88 2.21
C LEU A 43 12.84 5.17 3.05
N PHE A 44 12.42 6.28 2.49
CA PHE A 44 12.64 7.61 3.08
C PHE A 44 11.36 8.36 3.44
N GLY A 45 10.19 7.88 3.03
CA GLY A 45 8.93 8.59 3.19
C GLY A 45 8.37 8.66 4.61
N ALA A 46 8.87 7.84 5.54
CA ALA A 46 8.39 7.78 6.92
C ALA A 46 8.48 9.13 7.66
N LEU A 47 9.44 9.96 7.27
CA LEU A 47 9.70 11.26 7.88
C LEU A 47 8.83 12.39 7.28
N GLY A 48 8.13 12.11 6.19
CA GLY A 48 7.40 13.13 5.43
C GLY A 48 5.88 13.11 5.61
N HIS A 49 5.26 11.94 5.63
CA HIS A 49 3.80 11.82 5.64
C HIS A 49 3.28 10.64 6.46
N THR A 50 2.17 10.86 7.15
CA THR A 50 1.47 9.81 7.91
C THR A 50 0.94 8.69 7.02
N SER A 51 0.60 8.98 5.76
CA SER A 51 0.16 7.98 4.78
C SER A 51 1.20 6.89 4.53
N TRP A 52 2.49 7.16 4.76
CA TRP A 52 3.55 6.16 4.67
C TRP A 52 3.30 4.94 5.57
N PHE A 53 2.68 5.14 6.73
CA PHE A 53 2.37 4.07 7.68
C PHE A 53 1.38 3.02 7.15
N ALA A 54 0.74 3.29 6.01
CA ALA A 54 -0.01 2.29 5.27
C ALA A 54 0.87 1.07 4.88
N ASN A 55 2.17 1.27 4.65
CA ASN A 55 3.09 0.19 4.27
C ASN A 55 3.27 -0.89 5.36
N PRO A 56 3.65 -0.55 6.61
CA PRO A 56 3.73 -1.57 7.65
C PRO A 56 2.36 -2.19 7.98
N LEU A 57 1.27 -1.44 7.93
CA LEU A 57 -0.07 -1.98 8.11
C LEU A 57 -0.41 -3.01 7.03
N LEU A 58 -0.06 -2.72 5.78
CA LEU A 58 -0.22 -3.65 4.66
C LEU A 58 0.57 -4.95 4.89
N GLY A 59 1.85 -4.84 5.26
CA GLY A 59 2.71 -5.99 5.53
C GLY A 59 2.16 -6.90 6.63
N VAL A 60 1.71 -6.32 7.74
CA VAL A 60 1.10 -7.07 8.84
C VAL A 60 -0.25 -7.68 8.42
N SER A 61 -1.02 -6.96 7.60
CA SER A 61 -2.28 -7.49 7.02
C SER A 61 -2.03 -8.73 6.15
N TRP A 62 -0.98 -8.73 5.33
CA TRP A 62 -0.60 -9.92 4.54
C TRP A 62 -0.29 -11.12 5.44
N ILE A 63 0.49 -10.90 6.49
CA ILE A 63 0.84 -11.95 7.46
C ILE A 63 -0.43 -12.49 8.13
N ALA A 64 -1.31 -11.61 8.62
CA ALA A 64 -2.56 -12.01 9.25
C ALA A 64 -3.47 -12.79 8.28
N THR A 65 -3.50 -12.41 7.00
CA THR A 65 -4.24 -13.13 5.96
C THR A 65 -3.68 -14.53 5.73
N MET A 66 -2.36 -14.68 5.69
CA MET A 66 -1.71 -15.99 5.54
C MET A 66 -2.07 -16.96 6.66
N PHE A 67 -2.24 -16.45 7.88
CA PHE A 67 -2.68 -17.24 9.04
C PHE A 67 -4.21 -17.35 9.18
N ALA A 68 -4.95 -16.91 8.17
CA ALA A 68 -6.42 -16.85 8.18
C ALA A 68 -7.01 -16.09 9.37
N ARG A 69 -6.31 -15.09 9.85
CA ARG A 69 -6.77 -14.16 10.90
C ARG A 69 -7.58 -13.04 10.26
N ARG A 70 -8.82 -13.35 9.88
CA ARG A 70 -9.69 -12.47 9.08
C ARG A 70 -9.88 -11.09 9.72
N THR A 71 -10.28 -11.04 11.00
CA THR A 71 -10.59 -9.76 11.65
C THR A 71 -9.41 -8.81 11.72
N PRO A 72 -8.23 -9.19 12.27
CA PRO A 72 -7.09 -8.28 12.27
C PRO A 72 -6.60 -7.96 10.86
N ALA A 73 -6.60 -8.92 9.93
CA ALA A 73 -6.22 -8.67 8.55
C ALA A 73 -7.11 -7.62 7.89
N LEU A 74 -8.41 -7.70 8.10
CA LEU A 74 -9.37 -6.76 7.54
C LEU A 74 -9.23 -5.36 8.16
N ILE A 75 -9.09 -5.25 9.47
CA ILE A 75 -8.89 -3.97 10.15
C ILE A 75 -7.61 -3.29 9.66
N LEU A 76 -6.51 -4.04 9.59
CA LEU A 76 -5.21 -3.50 9.17
C LEU A 76 -5.21 -3.07 7.70
N SER A 77 -5.82 -3.88 6.81
CA SER A 77 -5.89 -3.54 5.39
C SER A 77 -6.80 -2.35 5.13
N LEU A 78 -7.93 -2.23 5.82
CA LEU A 78 -8.82 -1.07 5.70
C LEU A 78 -8.16 0.20 6.26
N ALA A 79 -7.42 0.10 7.37
CA ALA A 79 -6.62 1.21 7.88
C ALA A 79 -5.53 1.62 6.88
N ALA A 80 -4.89 0.67 6.22
CA ALA A 80 -3.92 0.95 5.16
C ALA A 80 -4.57 1.67 3.97
N VAL A 81 -5.74 1.24 3.51
CA VAL A 81 -6.50 1.93 2.46
C VAL A 81 -6.84 3.35 2.86
N ALA A 82 -7.29 3.57 4.10
CA ALA A 82 -7.63 4.90 4.59
C ALA A 82 -6.42 5.83 4.63
N LEU A 83 -5.28 5.36 5.14
CA LEU A 83 -4.04 6.13 5.18
C LEU A 83 -3.49 6.41 3.78
N ALA A 84 -3.47 5.41 2.91
CA ALA A 84 -3.04 5.58 1.53
C ALA A 84 -3.96 6.53 0.76
N GLY A 85 -5.28 6.39 0.95
CA GLY A 85 -6.27 7.26 0.34
C GLY A 85 -6.16 8.72 0.81
N SER A 86 -5.76 8.94 2.06
CA SER A 86 -5.59 10.29 2.60
C SER A 86 -4.53 11.11 1.85
N PHE A 87 -3.57 10.45 1.21
CA PHE A 87 -2.54 11.13 0.41
C PHE A 87 -3.13 11.89 -0.80
N MET A 88 -4.29 11.48 -1.32
CA MET A 88 -4.96 12.22 -2.40
C MET A 88 -5.31 13.67 -2.02
N PHE A 89 -5.45 13.95 -0.74
CA PHE A 89 -5.81 15.27 -0.22
C PHE A 89 -4.58 16.10 0.18
N GLU A 90 -3.38 15.52 0.10
CA GLU A 90 -2.15 16.24 0.35
C GLU A 90 -1.84 17.18 -0.81
N THR A 91 -1.46 18.41 -0.48
CA THR A 91 -1.18 19.46 -1.46
C THR A 91 0.31 19.72 -1.64
N SER A 92 1.13 19.28 -0.69
CA SER A 92 2.58 19.50 -0.69
C SER A 92 3.30 18.38 0.03
N VAL A 93 4.58 18.20 -0.30
CA VAL A 93 5.51 17.30 0.39
C VAL A 93 6.75 18.05 0.84
N ILE A 94 7.32 17.62 1.94
CA ILE A 94 8.63 18.09 2.40
C ILE A 94 9.71 17.46 1.52
N THR A 95 10.54 18.30 0.89
CA THR A 95 11.50 17.87 -0.15
C THR A 95 12.95 17.91 0.32
N ASN A 96 13.24 18.47 1.50
CA ASN A 96 14.58 18.54 2.05
C ASN A 96 14.59 18.51 3.58
N GLU A 97 15.78 18.38 4.15
CA GLU A 97 16.00 18.32 5.60
C GLU A 97 15.67 19.65 6.32
N ALA A 98 15.62 20.75 5.59
CA ALA A 98 15.24 22.07 6.14
C ALA A 98 13.72 22.22 6.30
N GLY A 99 12.92 21.21 5.89
CA GLY A 99 11.48 21.23 6.02
C GLY A 99 10.76 22.06 4.96
N MET A 100 11.40 22.33 3.81
CA MET A 100 10.76 23.03 2.71
C MET A 100 9.69 22.16 2.07
N ALA A 101 8.47 22.67 2.00
CA ALA A 101 7.36 22.03 1.33
C ALA A 101 7.24 22.54 -0.12
N ASN A 102 7.07 21.62 -1.05
CA ASN A 102 6.83 21.90 -2.47
C ASN A 102 5.49 21.29 -2.92
N PRO A 103 4.78 21.92 -3.85
CA PRO A 103 3.44 21.49 -4.26
C PRO A 103 3.49 20.17 -5.02
N ILE A 104 2.53 19.29 -4.70
CA ILE A 104 2.26 18.09 -5.49
C ILE A 104 1.46 18.53 -6.72
N THR A 105 1.99 18.25 -7.92
CA THR A 105 1.40 18.67 -9.18
C THR A 105 0.62 17.57 -9.89
N GLY A 106 0.72 16.32 -9.45
CA GLY A 106 -0.04 15.19 -9.98
C GLY A 106 0.28 13.88 -9.33
N LEU A 107 -0.68 12.97 -9.33
CA LEU A 107 -0.51 11.58 -8.91
C LEU A 107 -0.21 10.73 -10.16
N ARG A 108 0.68 9.76 -10.01
CA ARG A 108 1.15 8.90 -11.11
C ARG A 108 0.78 7.44 -10.86
N GLU A 109 1.14 6.60 -11.81
CA GLU A 109 0.82 5.17 -11.82
C GLU A 109 1.28 4.44 -10.56
N GLY A 110 2.44 4.81 -10.03
CA GLY A 110 2.98 4.22 -8.79
C GLY A 110 2.05 4.40 -7.60
N TYR A 111 1.46 5.57 -7.44
CA TYR A 111 0.48 5.82 -6.39
C TYR A 111 -0.77 4.94 -6.55
N TRP A 112 -1.32 4.87 -7.76
CA TRP A 112 -2.54 4.10 -8.02
C TRP A 112 -2.33 2.60 -7.87
N LEU A 113 -1.17 2.08 -8.29
CA LEU A 113 -0.79 0.68 -8.05
C LEU A 113 -0.63 0.40 -6.55
N TRP A 114 -0.04 1.31 -5.81
CA TRP A 114 0.12 1.23 -4.37
C TRP A 114 -1.23 1.19 -3.65
N LEU A 115 -2.13 2.11 -3.97
CA LEU A 115 -3.49 2.13 -3.42
C LEU A 115 -4.27 0.87 -3.81
N ALA A 116 -4.16 0.42 -5.06
CA ALA A 116 -4.78 -0.81 -5.53
C ALA A 116 -4.27 -2.05 -4.79
N SER A 117 -2.98 -2.09 -4.43
CA SER A 117 -2.42 -3.19 -3.63
C SER A 117 -3.09 -3.29 -2.26
N MET A 118 -3.39 -2.17 -1.63
CA MET A 118 -4.06 -2.12 -0.32
C MET A 118 -5.53 -2.50 -0.40
N ALA A 119 -6.24 -2.04 -1.43
CA ALA A 119 -7.62 -2.45 -1.69
C ALA A 119 -7.71 -3.96 -1.95
N THR A 120 -6.78 -4.51 -2.71
CA THR A 120 -6.70 -5.95 -2.99
C THR A 120 -6.37 -6.76 -1.74
N ALA A 121 -5.52 -6.24 -0.85
CA ALA A 121 -5.26 -6.84 0.46
C ALA A 121 -6.52 -6.90 1.33
N ALA A 122 -7.36 -5.87 1.28
CA ALA A 122 -8.65 -5.87 1.98
C ALA A 122 -9.60 -6.95 1.44
N ILE A 123 -9.61 -7.15 0.12
CA ILE A 123 -10.36 -8.24 -0.52
C ILE A 123 -9.82 -9.60 -0.05
N ALA A 124 -8.51 -9.79 -0.03
CA ALA A 124 -7.87 -11.01 0.46
C ALA A 124 -8.25 -11.29 1.93
N ALA A 125 -8.19 -10.25 2.77
CA ALA A 125 -8.56 -10.35 4.18
C ALA A 125 -10.04 -10.71 4.38
N PHE A 126 -10.92 -10.15 3.57
CA PHE A 126 -12.36 -10.45 3.63
C PHE A 126 -12.65 -11.93 3.37
N PHE A 127 -11.95 -12.54 2.42
CA PHE A 127 -12.08 -13.95 2.07
C PHE A 127 -11.14 -14.87 2.85
N ALA A 128 -10.35 -14.35 3.78
CA ALA A 128 -9.41 -15.13 4.59
C ALA A 128 -10.16 -16.06 5.54
N ARG A 129 -10.24 -17.33 5.16
CA ARG A 129 -10.80 -18.41 5.98
C ARG A 129 -9.98 -19.69 5.77
N LYS A 130 -9.92 -20.51 6.81
CA LYS A 130 -9.29 -21.82 6.69
C LYS A 130 -10.20 -22.76 5.91
N VAL A 131 -9.61 -23.46 4.94
CA VAL A 131 -10.28 -24.50 4.18
C VAL A 131 -9.48 -25.80 4.30
N PRO A 132 -10.16 -26.97 4.33
CA PRO A 132 -9.47 -28.25 4.34
C PRO A 132 -8.66 -28.42 3.05
N VAL A 133 -7.47 -29.01 3.18
CA VAL A 133 -6.68 -29.40 2.03
C VAL A 133 -7.36 -30.64 1.43
N LYS A 134 -7.80 -30.56 0.19
CA LYS A 134 -8.20 -31.75 -0.56
C LYS A 134 -6.93 -32.51 -0.95
N LEU A 135 -6.79 -33.69 -0.40
CA LEU A 135 -5.75 -34.66 -0.80
C LEU A 135 -6.14 -35.33 -2.09
#